data_d4a279fca0cb9a13c6d003ba8735e8ef
#
_entry.id   d4a279fca0cb9a13c6d003ba8735e8ef
#
_cell.length_a   1.000
_cell.length_b   1.000
_cell.length_c   1.000
_cell.angle_alpha   90.00
_cell.angle_beta   90.00
_cell.angle_gamma   90.00
#
_symmetry.space_group_name_H-M   'P 1'
#
loop_
_entity.id
_entity.type
_entity.pdbx_description
1 polymer ?
#
loop_
_entity_poly.entity_id
_entity_poly.type
_entity_poly.pdbx_seq_one_letter_code
_entity_poly.pdbx_strand_id
1 'polypeptide(L)'
;EFKNSSDRNFYSLLNTIKYYKNINSQETWLLNLTKFVTEIRDILIDKKYTLTSPIVIPKLKNEKRQKEENECRPICMFNLKDRIVLSIVNKFLTYLFDTTFENTSYAFRIKKNSEGKNLSHHDCIRDILKYKEQYSNEQLFIVECDMQKFYDTINHNIIKEEFNTLISEAKEHYPNLDLDLAINIFHNYLECFCFNKDIPKREELEYWKSYKIPNGFFGWINEKELLDYKININTERMGVPQGGALSGLIANIYLNKVDKKLATFKNIFYARFCDDMIIISPSQEECEKSKEVYIKTLKELKLFPHLFQKNEDLLNVKNNRKNYKAFWKGKSKGSYLWAREENDKLSFPWIGFVGYEINYKGEVRVRKKSLQKELKKQRTIVEEIKKAVCKGQRCSKYTVIESAINRLIGMSVGRVKMYNYDKVPANLCWKNGFKELTLNKYSLKQVKELDR
;
A
#
# COMPACT_ATOMS: atom_id res chain seq x y z
N GLU A 1 21.29 -24.35 1.83
CA GLU A 1 21.05 -23.10 1.07
C GLU A 1 19.89 -22.33 1.70
N PHE A 2 20.07 -21.00 1.90
CA PHE A 2 19.03 -20.15 2.48
C PHE A 2 17.99 -19.80 1.42
N LYS A 3 16.70 -20.00 1.72
CA LYS A 3 15.59 -19.75 0.78
C LYS A 3 15.41 -18.27 0.41
N ASN A 4 15.86 -17.34 1.28
CA ASN A 4 15.79 -15.92 1.03
C ASN A 4 16.89 -15.12 1.75
N SER A 5 17.08 -13.85 1.40
CA SER A 5 18.11 -12.98 1.99
C SER A 5 17.86 -12.66 3.47
N SER A 6 16.61 -12.67 3.91
CA SER A 6 16.24 -12.47 5.32
C SER A 6 16.75 -13.61 6.19
N ASP A 7 16.57 -14.85 5.73
CA ASP A 7 17.08 -16.04 6.44
C ASP A 7 18.60 -15.99 6.52
N ARG A 8 19.27 -15.65 5.43
CA ARG A 8 20.73 -15.50 5.41
C ARG A 8 21.22 -14.49 6.44
N ASN A 9 20.62 -13.32 6.51
CA ASN A 9 21.00 -12.28 7.46
C ASN A 9 20.72 -12.71 8.90
N PHE A 10 19.60 -13.37 9.16
CA PHE A 10 19.25 -13.91 10.46
C PHE A 10 20.26 -14.95 10.93
N TYR A 11 20.59 -15.94 10.11
CA TYR A 11 21.57 -16.97 10.46
C TYR A 11 22.98 -16.40 10.57
N SER A 12 23.36 -15.42 9.79
CA SER A 12 24.63 -14.72 9.94
C SER A 12 24.72 -14.04 11.31
N LEU A 13 23.68 -13.32 11.73
CA LEU A 13 23.61 -12.70 13.05
C LEU A 13 23.65 -13.76 14.18
N LEU A 14 22.87 -14.86 14.06
CA LEU A 14 22.90 -15.95 15.05
C LEU A 14 24.28 -16.57 15.19
N ASN A 15 24.97 -16.84 14.08
CA ASN A 15 26.31 -17.42 14.12
C ASN A 15 27.32 -16.48 14.77
N THR A 16 27.20 -15.16 14.47
CA THR A 16 28.02 -14.13 15.13
C THR A 16 27.78 -14.12 16.65
N ILE A 17 26.52 -14.11 17.08
CA ILE A 17 26.15 -14.15 18.50
C ILE A 17 26.69 -15.42 19.16
N LYS A 18 26.52 -16.60 18.54
CA LYS A 18 27.04 -17.88 19.05
C LYS A 18 28.56 -17.85 19.21
N TYR A 19 29.29 -17.36 18.21
CA TYR A 19 30.73 -17.22 18.26
C TYR A 19 31.19 -16.39 19.48
N TYR A 20 30.67 -15.16 19.62
CA TYR A 20 31.05 -14.27 20.72
C TYR A 20 30.62 -14.78 22.10
N LYS A 21 29.51 -15.50 22.20
CA LYS A 21 29.12 -16.19 23.45
C LYS A 21 30.04 -17.34 23.81
N ASN A 22 30.49 -18.14 22.83
CA ASN A 22 31.38 -19.27 23.06
C ASN A 22 32.77 -18.85 23.57
N ILE A 23 33.24 -17.67 23.17
CA ILE A 23 34.51 -17.12 23.66
C ILE A 23 34.33 -16.22 24.90
N ASN A 24 33.16 -16.26 25.56
CA ASN A 24 32.82 -15.43 26.72
C ASN A 24 33.15 -13.94 26.54
N SER A 25 32.92 -13.42 25.34
CA SER A 25 33.22 -12.05 25.00
C SER A 25 32.30 -11.07 25.74
N GLN A 26 32.89 -10.02 26.30
CA GLN A 26 32.19 -8.91 26.96
C GLN A 26 31.95 -7.70 26.00
N GLU A 27 31.83 -7.97 24.73
CA GLU A 27 31.57 -6.96 23.72
C GLU A 27 30.32 -6.14 24.04
N THR A 28 30.48 -4.83 24.11
CA THR A 28 29.40 -3.88 24.47
C THR A 28 28.14 -4.06 23.60
N TRP A 29 28.32 -4.30 22.29
CA TRP A 29 27.18 -4.51 21.39
C TRP A 29 26.38 -5.76 21.75
N LEU A 30 27.02 -6.84 22.19
CA LEU A 30 26.36 -8.10 22.56
C LEU A 30 25.59 -7.96 23.86
N LEU A 31 26.17 -7.26 24.85
CA LEU A 31 25.51 -6.93 26.11
C LEU A 31 24.27 -6.05 25.85
N ASN A 32 24.42 -5.00 25.06
CA ASN A 32 23.31 -4.12 24.67
C ASN A 32 22.21 -4.86 23.91
N LEU A 33 22.57 -5.76 22.98
CA LEU A 33 21.60 -6.59 22.26
C LEU A 33 20.86 -7.51 23.20
N THR A 34 21.56 -8.15 24.14
CA THR A 34 20.96 -9.05 25.14
C THR A 34 19.97 -8.28 26.01
N LYS A 35 20.38 -7.12 26.55
CA LYS A 35 19.49 -6.24 27.33
C LYS A 35 18.26 -5.86 26.53
N PHE A 36 18.43 -5.40 25.30
CA PHE A 36 17.35 -4.99 24.42
C PHE A 36 16.34 -6.12 24.13
N VAL A 37 16.84 -7.35 23.89
CA VAL A 37 15.98 -8.52 23.68
C VAL A 37 15.21 -8.86 24.95
N THR A 38 15.86 -8.77 26.13
CA THR A 38 15.19 -8.98 27.43
C THR A 38 14.08 -7.95 27.63
N GLU A 39 14.35 -6.67 27.41
CA GLU A 39 13.33 -5.60 27.50
C GLU A 39 12.11 -5.88 26.59
N ILE A 40 12.33 -6.35 25.36
CA ILE A 40 11.21 -6.73 24.47
C ILE A 40 10.41 -7.91 25.04
N ARG A 41 11.08 -8.90 25.60
CA ARG A 41 10.39 -10.06 26.24
C ARG A 41 9.56 -9.62 27.44
N ASP A 42 10.10 -8.74 28.27
CA ASP A 42 9.41 -8.21 29.46
C ASP A 42 8.14 -7.44 29.05
N ILE A 43 8.23 -6.61 27.98
CA ILE A 43 7.06 -5.93 27.40
C ILE A 43 5.98 -6.91 26.95
N LEU A 44 6.38 -8.02 26.32
CA LEU A 44 5.42 -9.02 25.82
C LEU A 44 4.73 -9.77 26.97
N ILE A 45 5.35 -9.82 28.16
CA ILE A 45 4.81 -10.46 29.36
C ILE A 45 3.95 -9.49 30.19
N ASP A 46 4.39 -8.23 30.34
CA ASP A 46 3.76 -7.24 31.23
C ASP A 46 2.39 -6.75 30.77
N LYS A 47 2.09 -6.86 29.47
CA LYS A 47 0.81 -6.45 28.85
C LYS A 47 0.42 -4.97 29.01
N LYS A 48 1.20 -4.14 29.69
CA LYS A 48 0.92 -2.73 30.00
C LYS A 48 1.80 -1.75 29.22
N TYR A 49 2.38 -2.18 28.13
CA TYR A 49 3.26 -1.34 27.35
C TYR A 49 2.52 -0.18 26.69
N THR A 50 3.08 1.02 26.82
CA THR A 50 2.60 2.24 26.16
C THR A 50 3.56 2.65 25.05
N LEU A 51 3.03 2.87 23.86
CA LEU A 51 3.79 3.32 22.71
C LEU A 51 4.18 4.79 22.84
N THR A 52 5.34 5.15 22.37
CA THR A 52 5.73 6.55 22.22
C THR A 52 5.13 7.15 20.97
N SER A 53 4.83 8.44 20.97
CA SER A 53 4.35 9.15 19.79
C SER A 53 5.43 9.07 18.67
N PRO A 54 5.05 8.75 17.44
CA PRO A 54 6.00 8.65 16.35
C PRO A 54 6.49 10.03 15.90
N ILE A 55 7.69 10.08 15.36
CA ILE A 55 8.20 11.28 14.70
C ILE A 55 7.55 11.39 13.32
N VAL A 56 6.96 12.55 13.02
CA VAL A 56 6.36 12.83 11.72
C VAL A 56 7.45 13.36 10.77
N ILE A 57 7.66 12.68 9.66
CA ILE A 57 8.63 13.04 8.62
C ILE A 57 7.88 13.47 7.35
N PRO A 58 8.09 14.69 6.84
CA PRO A 58 7.41 15.17 5.64
C PRO A 58 8.03 14.55 4.39
N LYS A 59 7.22 13.81 3.62
CA LYS A 59 7.61 13.27 2.32
C LYS A 59 6.89 14.01 1.21
N LEU A 60 7.64 14.74 0.38
CA LEU A 60 7.08 15.46 -0.76
C LEU A 60 6.21 14.55 -1.64
N LYS A 61 5.02 15.01 -2.00
CA LYS A 61 4.15 14.33 -2.98
C LYS A 61 4.67 14.51 -4.40
N ASN A 62 5.16 15.69 -4.72
CA ASN A 62 5.79 15.99 -5.98
C ASN A 62 7.32 15.87 -5.82
N GLU A 63 7.96 15.21 -6.77
CA GLU A 63 9.41 14.97 -6.71
C GLU A 63 10.26 16.25 -6.85
N LYS A 64 9.69 17.30 -7.43
CA LYS A 64 10.33 18.62 -7.53
C LYS A 64 9.67 19.55 -6.52
N ARG A 65 10.52 20.20 -5.71
CA ARG A 65 10.10 21.31 -4.84
C ARG A 65 9.55 22.43 -5.70
N GLN A 66 8.39 22.94 -5.31
CA GLN A 66 7.80 24.12 -5.93
C GLN A 66 8.18 25.36 -5.14
N LYS A 67 8.21 26.52 -5.80
CA LYS A 67 8.56 27.79 -5.12
C LYS A 67 7.48 28.24 -4.15
N GLU A 68 6.21 28.01 -4.51
CA GLU A 68 5.05 28.54 -3.79
C GLU A 68 4.57 27.63 -2.68
N GLU A 69 4.33 26.34 -2.99
CA GLU A 69 3.77 25.38 -2.03
C GLU A 69 4.32 23.97 -2.22
N ASN A 70 4.61 23.30 -1.09
CA ASN A 70 5.15 21.95 -1.10
C ASN A 70 4.24 20.98 -0.30
N GLU A 71 3.28 20.35 -0.97
CA GLU A 71 2.44 19.36 -0.32
C GLU A 71 3.22 18.09 0.03
N CYS A 72 3.12 17.67 1.28
CA CYS A 72 3.80 16.50 1.82
C CYS A 72 2.82 15.43 2.31
N ARG A 73 3.31 14.19 2.43
CA ARG A 73 2.68 13.10 3.20
C ARG A 73 3.35 12.99 4.56
N PRO A 74 2.60 12.84 5.65
CA PRO A 74 3.18 12.59 6.96
C PRO A 74 3.58 11.12 7.06
N ILE A 75 4.87 10.85 7.05
CA ILE A 75 5.39 9.51 7.33
C ILE A 75 5.74 9.43 8.80
N CYS A 76 5.11 8.53 9.52
CA CYS A 76 5.32 8.33 10.95
C CYS A 76 6.42 7.31 11.19
N MET A 77 7.42 7.68 11.97
CA MET A 77 8.54 6.82 12.31
C MET A 77 8.57 6.56 13.81
N PHE A 78 8.28 5.33 14.19
CA PHE A 78 8.41 4.85 15.57
C PHE A 78 9.86 4.53 15.91
N ASN A 79 10.22 4.57 17.18
CA ASN A 79 11.50 4.05 17.66
C ASN A 79 11.62 2.53 17.40
N LEU A 80 12.82 1.98 17.51
CA LEU A 80 13.07 0.58 17.17
C LEU A 80 12.27 -0.40 18.05
N LYS A 81 12.15 -0.11 19.34
CA LYS A 81 11.42 -0.94 20.31
C LYS A 81 9.94 -1.02 19.94
N ASP A 82 9.29 0.12 19.75
CA ASP A 82 7.89 0.21 19.32
C ASP A 82 7.65 -0.50 17.99
N ARG A 83 8.56 -0.35 17.02
CA ARG A 83 8.46 -1.02 15.73
C ARG A 83 8.46 -2.54 15.85
N ILE A 84 9.28 -3.10 16.74
CA ILE A 84 9.32 -4.54 16.97
C ILE A 84 8.04 -5.02 17.64
N VAL A 85 7.60 -4.37 18.71
CA VAL A 85 6.35 -4.70 19.43
C VAL A 85 5.17 -4.62 18.46
N LEU A 86 5.03 -3.52 17.73
CA LEU A 86 3.98 -3.33 16.71
C LEU A 86 4.02 -4.41 15.62
N SER A 87 5.23 -4.82 15.17
CA SER A 87 5.37 -5.87 14.17
C SER A 87 4.93 -7.24 14.67
N ILE A 88 5.22 -7.57 15.94
CA ILE A 88 4.79 -8.83 16.59
C ILE A 88 3.26 -8.84 16.70
N VAL A 89 2.68 -7.78 17.27
CA VAL A 89 1.23 -7.64 17.43
C VAL A 89 0.52 -7.64 16.08
N ASN A 90 1.06 -6.95 15.08
CA ASN A 90 0.48 -6.97 13.74
C ASN A 90 0.43 -8.38 13.14
N LYS A 91 1.51 -9.16 13.25
CA LYS A 91 1.53 -10.55 12.77
C LYS A 91 0.49 -11.41 13.48
N PHE A 92 0.41 -11.28 14.80
CA PHE A 92 -0.56 -11.99 15.63
C PHE A 92 -2.00 -11.65 15.24
N LEU A 93 -2.37 -10.36 15.22
CA LEU A 93 -3.71 -9.91 14.87
C LEU A 93 -4.07 -10.21 13.40
N THR A 94 -3.10 -10.10 12.48
CA THR A 94 -3.34 -10.47 11.10
C THR A 94 -3.64 -11.96 10.98
N TYR A 95 -2.92 -12.82 11.71
CA TYR A 95 -3.22 -14.25 11.73
C TYR A 95 -4.60 -14.54 12.32
N LEU A 96 -4.97 -13.85 13.38
CA LEU A 96 -6.24 -14.02 14.07
C LEU A 96 -7.44 -13.62 13.20
N PHE A 97 -7.32 -12.51 12.47
CA PHE A 97 -8.45 -11.92 11.73
C PHE A 97 -8.49 -12.25 10.23
N ASP A 98 -7.45 -12.85 9.66
CA ASP A 98 -7.37 -13.01 8.19
C ASP A 98 -8.52 -13.83 7.60
N THR A 99 -9.06 -14.78 8.35
CA THR A 99 -10.20 -15.61 7.95
C THR A 99 -11.53 -14.90 7.98
N THR A 100 -11.65 -13.78 8.72
CA THR A 100 -12.89 -12.98 8.81
C THR A 100 -13.00 -11.95 7.69
N PHE A 101 -11.90 -11.71 6.95
CA PHE A 101 -11.89 -10.77 5.84
C PHE A 101 -12.34 -11.42 4.54
N GLU A 102 -13.12 -10.69 3.76
CA GLU A 102 -13.59 -11.15 2.46
C GLU A 102 -12.44 -11.46 1.50
N ASN A 103 -12.69 -12.38 0.59
CA ASN A 103 -11.70 -12.79 -0.43
C ASN A 103 -11.40 -11.71 -1.47
N THR A 104 -12.19 -10.66 -1.49
CA THR A 104 -12.08 -9.50 -2.37
C THR A 104 -10.96 -8.53 -1.98
N SER A 105 -10.42 -8.65 -0.76
CA SER A 105 -9.26 -7.88 -0.29
C SER A 105 -7.97 -8.64 -0.53
N TYR A 106 -7.06 -8.05 -1.32
CA TYR A 106 -5.78 -8.65 -1.74
C TYR A 106 -4.56 -8.12 -1.00
N ALA A 107 -4.66 -6.95 -0.36
CA ALA A 107 -3.52 -6.32 0.33
C ALA A 107 -3.44 -6.74 1.81
N PHE A 108 -2.22 -6.86 2.34
CA PHE A 108 -1.95 -7.10 3.75
C PHE A 108 -2.62 -8.36 4.32
N ARG A 109 -2.68 -9.42 3.53
CA ARG A 109 -3.26 -10.72 3.87
C ARG A 109 -2.17 -11.77 4.08
N ILE A 110 -2.45 -12.76 4.94
CA ILE A 110 -1.63 -13.97 5.05
C ILE A 110 -2.22 -15.15 4.27
N LYS A 111 -3.44 -15.02 3.78
CA LYS A 111 -4.08 -16.00 2.91
C LYS A 111 -3.15 -16.36 1.75
N LYS A 112 -3.03 -17.67 1.49
CA LYS A 112 -2.18 -18.19 0.42
C LYS A 112 -2.96 -18.30 -0.88
N ASN A 113 -2.27 -18.01 -1.98
CA ASN A 113 -2.74 -18.32 -3.32
C ASN A 113 -2.48 -19.81 -3.67
N SER A 114 -2.86 -20.21 -4.87
CA SER A 114 -2.65 -21.58 -5.37
C SER A 114 -1.17 -22.03 -5.43
N GLU A 115 -0.22 -21.07 -5.43
CA GLU A 115 1.22 -21.35 -5.38
C GLU A 115 1.77 -21.42 -3.95
N GLY A 116 0.93 -21.36 -2.91
CA GLY A 116 1.35 -21.33 -1.49
C GLY A 116 1.99 -20.02 -1.04
N LYS A 117 1.90 -18.95 -1.84
CA LYS A 117 2.41 -17.61 -1.52
C LYS A 117 1.28 -16.71 -0.99
N ASN A 118 1.64 -15.70 -0.21
CA ASN A 118 0.66 -14.71 0.23
C ASN A 118 0.02 -14.01 -0.97
N LEU A 119 -1.28 -13.68 -0.83
CA LEU A 119 -2.00 -12.89 -1.84
C LEU A 119 -1.25 -11.59 -2.16
N SER A 120 -1.29 -11.20 -3.41
CA SER A 120 -0.61 -10.04 -3.95
C SER A 120 -1.45 -9.34 -5.01
N HIS A 121 -1.01 -8.17 -5.45
CA HIS A 121 -1.62 -7.48 -6.58
C HIS A 121 -1.60 -8.29 -7.89
N HIS A 122 -0.66 -9.24 -8.05
CA HIS A 122 -0.61 -10.14 -9.20
C HIS A 122 -1.78 -11.13 -9.20
N ASP A 123 -2.15 -11.64 -8.02
CA ASP A 123 -3.32 -12.52 -7.87
C ASP A 123 -4.59 -11.80 -8.28
N CYS A 124 -4.73 -10.54 -7.88
CA CYS A 124 -5.85 -9.70 -8.27
C CYS A 124 -5.94 -9.52 -9.80
N ILE A 125 -4.80 -9.29 -10.49
CA ILE A 125 -4.77 -9.19 -11.95
C ILE A 125 -5.20 -10.51 -12.61
N ARG A 126 -4.72 -11.65 -12.09
CA ARG A 126 -5.13 -12.98 -12.60
C ARG A 126 -6.63 -13.23 -12.43
N ASP A 127 -7.20 -12.81 -11.30
CA ASP A 127 -8.63 -13.00 -11.05
C ASP A 127 -9.49 -12.06 -11.91
N ILE A 128 -9.03 -10.83 -12.20
CA ILE A 128 -9.66 -9.96 -13.21
C ILE A 128 -9.66 -10.63 -14.60
N LEU A 129 -8.56 -11.23 -15.00
CA LEU A 129 -8.45 -11.92 -16.30
C LEU A 129 -9.37 -13.15 -16.37
N LYS A 130 -9.43 -13.95 -15.31
CA LYS A 130 -10.35 -15.09 -15.21
C LYS A 130 -11.80 -14.65 -15.30
N TYR A 131 -12.19 -13.60 -14.58
CA TYR A 131 -13.55 -13.07 -14.66
C TYR A 131 -13.86 -12.58 -16.07
N LYS A 132 -12.92 -11.86 -16.70
CA LYS A 132 -13.08 -11.43 -18.09
C LYS A 132 -13.25 -12.61 -19.05
N GLU A 133 -12.54 -13.71 -18.87
CA GLU A 133 -12.64 -14.92 -19.69
C GLU A 133 -14.01 -15.57 -19.57
N GLN A 134 -14.60 -15.63 -18.37
CA GLN A 134 -15.95 -16.12 -18.13
C GLN A 134 -17.02 -15.34 -18.92
N TYR A 135 -16.79 -14.04 -19.14
CA TYR A 135 -17.67 -13.13 -19.87
C TYR A 135 -17.06 -12.68 -21.20
N SER A 136 -16.36 -13.59 -21.91
CA SER A 136 -15.61 -13.27 -23.14
C SER A 136 -16.47 -12.71 -24.27
N ASN A 137 -17.75 -13.11 -24.34
CA ASN A 137 -18.71 -12.68 -25.34
C ASN A 137 -19.63 -11.54 -24.89
N GLU A 138 -19.45 -11.04 -23.67
CA GLU A 138 -20.26 -9.99 -23.09
C GLU A 138 -19.51 -8.66 -22.98
N GLN A 139 -20.27 -7.59 -22.96
CA GLN A 139 -19.75 -6.27 -22.65
C GLN A 139 -19.55 -6.16 -21.14
N LEU A 140 -18.41 -5.63 -20.70
CA LEU A 140 -18.12 -5.43 -19.29
C LEU A 140 -18.09 -3.95 -18.95
N PHE A 141 -18.73 -3.59 -17.85
CA PHE A 141 -18.74 -2.25 -17.29
C PHE A 141 -17.82 -2.18 -16.07
N ILE A 142 -17.16 -1.04 -15.91
CA ILE A 142 -16.12 -0.83 -14.89
C ILE A 142 -16.47 0.36 -14.01
N VAL A 143 -16.24 0.18 -12.71
CA VAL A 143 -16.16 1.27 -11.72
C VAL A 143 -14.81 1.21 -11.03
N GLU A 144 -14.10 2.33 -10.95
CA GLU A 144 -12.85 2.48 -10.19
C GLU A 144 -13.03 3.57 -9.15
N CYS A 145 -12.54 3.38 -7.93
CA CYS A 145 -12.53 4.40 -6.90
C CYS A 145 -11.20 4.44 -6.15
N ASP A 146 -10.72 5.66 -5.96
CA ASP A 146 -9.59 6.00 -5.07
C ASP A 146 -10.13 6.91 -3.96
N MET A 147 -9.66 6.72 -2.73
CA MET A 147 -10.08 7.51 -1.57
C MET A 147 -9.15 8.68 -1.33
N GLN A 148 -9.72 9.80 -0.87
CA GLN A 148 -8.95 10.96 -0.46
C GLN A 148 -8.34 10.70 0.93
N LYS A 149 -7.01 10.79 1.02
CA LYS A 149 -6.33 10.79 2.32
C LYS A 149 -6.74 9.63 3.26
N PHE A 150 -6.93 8.43 2.72
CA PHE A 150 -7.50 7.29 3.44
C PHE A 150 -6.94 7.12 4.86
N TYR A 151 -5.60 6.98 5.01
CA TYR A 151 -4.98 6.82 6.33
C TYR A 151 -5.11 8.06 7.23
N ASP A 152 -5.25 9.24 6.65
CA ASP A 152 -5.36 10.50 7.38
C ASP A 152 -6.80 10.78 7.87
N THR A 153 -7.78 10.00 7.36
CA THR A 153 -9.21 10.18 7.63
C THR A 153 -9.88 9.03 8.40
N ILE A 154 -9.15 7.96 8.72
CA ILE A 154 -9.67 6.87 9.53
C ILE A 154 -10.16 7.41 10.87
N ASN A 155 -11.46 7.27 11.15
CA ASN A 155 -12.08 7.72 12.39
C ASN A 155 -11.80 6.74 13.54
N HIS A 156 -11.24 7.24 14.65
CA HIS A 156 -10.81 6.39 15.76
C HIS A 156 -11.96 5.69 16.48
N ASN A 157 -13.13 6.28 16.56
CA ASN A 157 -14.29 5.64 17.20
C ASN A 157 -14.76 4.46 16.36
N ILE A 158 -14.92 4.67 15.05
CA ILE A 158 -15.35 3.61 14.11
C ILE A 158 -14.36 2.44 14.11
N ILE A 159 -13.05 2.72 14.01
CA ILE A 159 -12.05 1.62 13.99
C ILE A 159 -12.01 0.88 15.33
N LYS A 160 -12.22 1.55 16.47
CA LYS A 160 -12.31 0.88 17.76
C LYS A 160 -13.54 -0.04 17.84
N GLU A 161 -14.68 0.38 17.33
CA GLU A 161 -15.90 -0.44 17.26
C GLU A 161 -15.71 -1.68 16.39
N GLU A 162 -15.21 -1.52 15.15
CA GLU A 162 -14.96 -2.62 14.24
C GLU A 162 -13.90 -3.61 14.80
N PHE A 163 -12.85 -3.09 15.44
CA PHE A 163 -11.84 -3.92 16.09
C PHE A 163 -12.41 -4.72 17.26
N ASN A 164 -13.22 -4.08 18.12
CA ASN A 164 -13.84 -4.75 19.28
C ASN A 164 -14.82 -5.85 18.83
N THR A 165 -15.53 -5.65 17.72
CA THR A 165 -16.37 -6.69 17.11
C THR A 165 -15.55 -7.91 16.73
N LEU A 166 -14.42 -7.72 16.02
CA LEU A 166 -13.53 -8.82 15.66
C LEU A 166 -12.87 -9.51 16.86
N ILE A 167 -12.55 -8.75 17.91
CA ILE A 167 -12.03 -9.32 19.17
C ILE A 167 -13.10 -10.19 19.84
N SER A 168 -14.36 -9.76 19.85
CA SER A 168 -15.46 -10.55 20.43
C SER A 168 -15.66 -11.85 19.66
N GLU A 169 -15.70 -11.80 18.32
CA GLU A 169 -15.78 -12.97 17.45
C GLU A 169 -14.58 -13.92 17.71
N ALA A 170 -13.36 -13.37 17.84
CA ALA A 170 -12.17 -14.16 18.12
C ALA A 170 -12.22 -14.84 19.53
N LYS A 171 -12.74 -14.18 20.56
CA LYS A 171 -12.91 -14.75 21.89
C LYS A 171 -13.93 -15.89 21.91
N GLU A 172 -14.99 -15.79 21.11
CA GLU A 172 -15.97 -16.89 20.97
C GLU A 172 -15.32 -18.14 20.34
N HIS A 173 -14.47 -17.95 19.32
CA HIS A 173 -13.78 -19.07 18.65
C HIS A 173 -12.60 -19.62 19.46
N TYR A 174 -11.92 -18.78 20.24
CA TYR A 174 -10.71 -19.10 21.01
C TYR A 174 -10.81 -18.62 22.46
N PRO A 175 -11.67 -19.21 23.32
CA PRO A 175 -11.98 -18.69 24.66
C PRO A 175 -10.74 -18.57 25.58
N ASN A 176 -9.75 -19.42 25.38
CA ASN A 176 -8.53 -19.46 26.19
C ASN A 176 -7.37 -18.62 25.63
N LEU A 177 -7.58 -17.91 24.52
CA LEU A 177 -6.53 -17.13 23.89
C LEU A 177 -6.39 -15.78 24.63
N ASP A 178 -5.18 -15.51 25.10
CA ASP A 178 -4.88 -14.23 25.72
C ASP A 178 -4.70 -13.13 24.65
N LEU A 179 -5.59 -12.15 24.67
CA LEU A 179 -5.62 -11.04 23.72
C LEU A 179 -5.25 -9.69 24.36
N ASP A 180 -4.98 -9.66 25.67
CA ASP A 180 -4.87 -8.40 26.43
C ASP A 180 -3.77 -7.49 25.90
N LEU A 181 -2.57 -8.05 25.66
CA LEU A 181 -1.48 -7.27 25.09
C LEU A 181 -1.82 -6.71 23.71
N ALA A 182 -2.42 -7.51 22.84
CA ALA A 182 -2.75 -7.11 21.48
C ALA A 182 -3.81 -6.01 21.48
N ILE A 183 -4.82 -6.11 22.36
CA ILE A 183 -5.86 -5.10 22.56
C ILE A 183 -5.24 -3.81 23.09
N ASN A 184 -4.40 -3.90 24.12
CA ASN A 184 -3.72 -2.75 24.69
C ASN A 184 -2.86 -2.02 23.66
N ILE A 185 -2.03 -2.74 22.91
CA ILE A 185 -1.16 -2.15 21.88
C ILE A 185 -1.98 -1.53 20.73
N PHE A 186 -3.08 -2.16 20.32
CA PHE A 186 -3.95 -1.59 19.29
C PHE A 186 -4.57 -0.25 19.73
N HIS A 187 -5.08 -0.18 20.95
CA HIS A 187 -5.62 1.09 21.50
C HIS A 187 -4.53 2.15 21.66
N ASN A 188 -3.38 1.78 22.21
CA ASN A 188 -2.24 2.70 22.32
C ASN A 188 -1.75 3.21 20.93
N TYR A 189 -1.83 2.37 19.87
CA TYR A 189 -1.49 2.80 18.53
C TYR A 189 -2.41 3.89 18.00
N LEU A 190 -3.71 3.86 18.34
CA LEU A 190 -4.64 4.92 18.00
C LEU A 190 -4.46 6.17 18.86
N GLU A 191 -4.03 5.98 20.12
CA GLU A 191 -3.87 7.09 21.07
C GLU A 191 -2.55 7.84 20.86
N CYS A 192 -1.49 7.17 20.44
CA CYS A 192 -0.17 7.79 20.27
C CYS A 192 -0.08 8.78 19.10
N PHE A 193 -1.08 8.78 18.19
CA PHE A 193 -1.09 9.68 17.03
C PHE A 193 -2.49 9.84 16.46
N CYS A 194 -2.84 11.06 16.07
CA CYS A 194 -3.95 11.32 15.15
C CYS A 194 -3.59 12.48 14.19
N PHE A 195 -4.05 12.40 12.96
CA PHE A 195 -3.70 13.36 11.93
C PHE A 195 -4.17 14.78 12.27
N ASN A 196 -5.40 14.94 12.72
CA ASN A 196 -6.00 16.26 12.94
C ASN A 196 -5.46 17.04 14.16
N LYS A 197 -4.67 16.40 15.04
CA LYS A 197 -4.15 17.06 16.25
C LYS A 197 -2.62 17.02 16.34
N ASP A 198 -1.98 15.96 15.83
CA ASP A 198 -0.57 15.66 16.14
C ASP A 198 0.38 15.93 14.95
N ILE A 199 -0.12 16.38 13.79
CA ILE A 199 0.76 16.75 12.69
C ILE A 199 1.20 18.22 12.80
N PRO A 200 2.46 18.51 12.43
CA PRO A 200 2.96 19.87 12.36
C PRO A 200 2.16 20.73 11.40
N LYS A 201 1.82 21.94 11.85
CA LYS A 201 1.07 22.90 11.07
C LYS A 201 1.95 23.63 10.08
N ARG A 202 1.34 24.36 9.13
CA ARG A 202 2.04 25.14 8.10
C ARG A 202 2.91 26.24 8.74
N GLU A 203 2.42 26.83 9.81
CA GLU A 203 3.02 27.94 10.54
C GLU A 203 4.25 27.52 11.35
N GLU A 204 4.49 26.23 11.57
CA GLU A 204 5.65 25.71 12.29
C GLU A 204 6.92 25.74 11.41
N LEU A 205 7.41 26.95 11.13
CA LEU A 205 8.50 27.20 10.19
C LEU A 205 9.80 26.44 10.51
N GLU A 206 10.11 26.27 11.80
CA GLU A 206 11.31 25.54 12.24
C GLU A 206 11.24 24.06 11.88
N TYR A 207 10.06 23.45 11.99
CA TYR A 207 9.84 22.08 11.54
C TYR A 207 10.15 21.94 10.04
N TRP A 208 9.59 22.79 9.19
CA TRP A 208 9.78 22.73 7.74
C TRP A 208 11.20 23.05 7.31
N LYS A 209 11.88 23.99 8.01
CA LYS A 209 13.29 24.32 7.80
C LYS A 209 14.20 23.14 8.11
N SER A 210 13.96 22.40 9.21
CA SER A 210 14.75 21.23 9.60
C SER A 210 14.79 20.15 8.52
N TYR A 211 13.70 20.00 7.78
CA TYR A 211 13.60 19.09 6.62
C TYR A 211 13.96 19.73 5.28
N LYS A 212 14.39 21.00 5.28
CA LYS A 212 14.71 21.76 4.06
C LYS A 212 13.56 21.82 3.06
N ILE A 213 12.31 21.94 3.52
CA ILE A 213 11.11 22.01 2.71
C ILE A 213 10.43 23.38 2.95
N PRO A 214 10.79 24.43 2.18
CA PRO A 214 10.14 25.73 2.31
C PRO A 214 8.67 25.66 1.92
N ASN A 215 7.81 26.40 2.60
CA ASN A 215 6.35 26.43 2.36
C ASN A 215 5.72 25.02 2.32
N GLY A 216 6.20 24.13 3.19
CA GLY A 216 5.67 22.79 3.34
C GLY A 216 4.32 22.78 4.03
N PHE A 217 3.48 21.81 3.68
CA PHE A 217 2.22 21.57 4.38
C PHE A 217 1.74 20.13 4.18
N PHE A 218 0.90 19.69 5.11
CA PHE A 218 0.17 18.45 4.99
C PHE A 218 -1.26 18.79 4.55
N GLY A 219 -1.60 18.45 3.28
CA GLY A 219 -2.94 18.68 2.79
C GLY A 219 -3.94 17.73 3.44
N TRP A 220 -5.15 18.18 3.70
CA TRP A 220 -6.24 17.39 4.24
C TRP A 220 -7.56 17.60 3.47
N ILE A 221 -8.64 17.05 4.03
CA ILE A 221 -10.00 17.22 3.52
C ILE A 221 -10.46 18.65 3.82
N ASN A 222 -11.22 19.26 2.92
CA ASN A 222 -11.72 20.60 3.12
C ASN A 222 -12.86 20.62 4.15
N GLU A 223 -13.05 21.77 4.81
CA GLU A 223 -14.03 21.92 5.88
C GLU A 223 -15.46 21.64 5.44
N LYS A 224 -15.83 21.98 4.22
CA LYS A 224 -17.17 21.74 3.67
C LYS A 224 -17.45 20.23 3.57
N GLU A 225 -16.51 19.44 3.07
CA GLU A 225 -16.65 17.98 3.01
C GLU A 225 -16.72 17.38 4.43
N LEU A 226 -15.95 17.89 5.40
CA LEU A 226 -16.02 17.44 6.80
C LEU A 226 -17.41 17.69 7.39
N LEU A 227 -17.99 18.86 7.14
CA LEU A 227 -19.35 19.20 7.60
C LEU A 227 -20.42 18.32 6.94
N ASP A 228 -20.31 18.06 5.63
CA ASP A 228 -21.23 17.17 4.89
C ASP A 228 -21.24 15.73 5.46
N TYR A 229 -20.12 15.30 6.06
CA TYR A 229 -19.98 14.01 6.74
C TYR A 229 -20.24 14.11 8.27
N LYS A 230 -20.69 15.27 8.77
CA LYS A 230 -20.96 15.52 10.20
C LYS A 230 -19.76 15.18 11.10
N ILE A 231 -18.56 15.54 10.66
CA ILE A 231 -17.32 15.31 11.39
C ILE A 231 -16.97 16.56 12.19
N ASN A 232 -16.82 16.41 13.50
CA ASN A 232 -16.32 17.46 14.37
C ASN A 232 -14.82 17.24 14.66
N ILE A 233 -13.96 18.00 13.96
CA ILE A 233 -12.50 17.88 14.11
C ILE A 233 -11.97 18.23 15.50
N ASN A 234 -12.74 18.96 16.32
CA ASN A 234 -12.32 19.33 17.67
C ASN A 234 -12.52 18.18 18.66
N THR A 235 -13.54 17.36 18.46
CA THR A 235 -13.90 16.25 19.37
C THR A 235 -13.49 14.89 18.83
N GLU A 236 -13.53 14.68 17.52
CA GLU A 236 -13.16 13.41 16.89
C GLU A 236 -11.65 13.33 16.63
N ARG A 237 -11.08 12.18 16.91
CA ARG A 237 -9.69 11.84 16.54
C ARG A 237 -9.71 11.10 15.20
N MET A 238 -8.89 11.53 14.26
CA MET A 238 -8.84 10.97 12.91
C MET A 238 -7.41 10.75 12.45
N GLY A 239 -7.24 9.70 11.66
CA GLY A 239 -5.98 9.36 11.02
C GLY A 239 -5.10 8.44 11.86
N VAL A 240 -4.41 7.56 11.15
CA VAL A 240 -3.47 6.59 11.72
C VAL A 240 -2.07 6.80 11.14
N PRO A 241 -1.01 6.41 11.86
CA PRO A 241 0.37 6.63 11.43
C PRO A 241 0.66 6.00 10.06
N GLN A 242 0.92 6.81 9.03
CA GLN A 242 1.39 6.30 7.73
C GLN A 242 2.81 5.72 7.87
N GLY A 243 2.96 4.44 7.56
CA GLY A 243 4.22 3.69 7.72
C GLY A 243 4.31 2.89 9.03
N GLY A 244 3.29 2.95 9.87
CA GLY A 244 3.17 2.07 11.05
C GLY A 244 2.84 0.63 10.66
N ALA A 245 3.28 -0.33 11.46
CA ALA A 245 3.10 -1.76 11.16
C ALA A 245 1.62 -2.19 11.13
N LEU A 246 0.76 -1.58 11.96
CA LEU A 246 -0.67 -1.91 12.04
C LEU A 246 -1.51 -1.26 10.94
N SER A 247 -1.02 -0.25 10.20
CA SER A 247 -1.83 0.51 9.25
C SER A 247 -2.46 -0.37 8.16
N GLY A 248 -1.76 -1.39 7.68
CA GLY A 248 -2.30 -2.32 6.69
C GLY A 248 -3.43 -3.20 7.23
N LEU A 249 -3.29 -3.69 8.45
CA LEU A 249 -4.34 -4.44 9.15
C LEU A 249 -5.56 -3.55 9.42
N ILE A 250 -5.34 -2.32 9.90
CA ILE A 250 -6.40 -1.33 10.13
C ILE A 250 -7.19 -1.07 8.85
N ALA A 251 -6.52 -0.97 7.69
CA ALA A 251 -7.21 -0.81 6.41
C ALA A 251 -8.17 -1.99 6.12
N ASN A 252 -7.75 -3.22 6.43
CA ASN A 252 -8.60 -4.39 6.25
C ASN A 252 -9.75 -4.44 7.26
N ILE A 253 -9.51 -4.14 8.53
CA ILE A 253 -10.57 -4.07 9.55
C ILE A 253 -11.61 -3.02 9.17
N TYR A 254 -11.16 -1.81 8.84
CA TYR A 254 -12.02 -0.66 8.57
C TYR A 254 -12.90 -0.85 7.33
N LEU A 255 -12.33 -1.42 6.27
CA LEU A 255 -13.03 -1.62 4.99
C LEU A 255 -13.75 -2.96 4.88
N ASN A 256 -13.63 -3.86 5.86
CA ASN A 256 -14.31 -5.16 5.85
C ASN A 256 -15.84 -5.02 5.74
N LYS A 257 -16.41 -3.98 6.37
CA LYS A 257 -17.84 -3.67 6.25
C LYS A 257 -18.27 -3.39 4.81
N VAL A 258 -17.42 -2.69 4.05
CA VAL A 258 -17.63 -2.44 2.62
C VAL A 258 -17.53 -3.74 1.83
N ASP A 259 -16.48 -4.51 2.10
CA ASP A 259 -16.22 -5.78 1.42
C ASP A 259 -17.40 -6.76 1.63
N LYS A 260 -17.89 -6.91 2.87
CA LYS A 260 -19.06 -7.73 3.20
C LYS A 260 -20.34 -7.29 2.47
N LYS A 261 -20.60 -5.97 2.39
CA LYS A 261 -21.77 -5.47 1.65
C LYS A 261 -21.67 -5.73 0.15
N LEU A 262 -20.48 -5.58 -0.44
CA LEU A 262 -20.31 -5.83 -1.87
C LEU A 262 -20.28 -7.33 -2.21
N ALA A 263 -19.86 -8.19 -1.30
CA ALA A 263 -19.93 -9.65 -1.46
C ALA A 263 -21.38 -10.20 -1.63
N THR A 264 -22.41 -9.42 -1.28
CA THR A 264 -23.81 -9.81 -1.49
C THR A 264 -24.25 -9.74 -2.95
N PHE A 265 -23.53 -9.03 -3.80
CA PHE A 265 -23.81 -8.93 -5.23
C PHE A 265 -23.27 -10.16 -5.97
N LYS A 266 -24.11 -10.89 -6.69
CA LYS A 266 -23.73 -12.14 -7.36
C LYS A 266 -23.08 -11.93 -8.74
N ASN A 267 -23.44 -10.85 -9.45
CA ASN A 267 -23.05 -10.63 -10.84
C ASN A 267 -21.98 -9.54 -10.99
N ILE A 268 -21.19 -9.33 -9.96
CA ILE A 268 -20.04 -8.42 -10.01
C ILE A 268 -18.75 -9.14 -9.65
N PHE A 269 -17.67 -8.70 -10.24
CA PHE A 269 -16.34 -8.88 -9.69
C PHE A 269 -15.97 -7.63 -8.92
N TYR A 270 -15.71 -7.77 -7.63
CA TYR A 270 -15.20 -6.71 -6.78
C TYR A 270 -13.82 -7.08 -6.27
N ALA A 271 -12.87 -6.17 -6.38
CA ALA A 271 -11.54 -6.33 -5.80
C ALA A 271 -11.06 -5.04 -5.17
N ARG A 272 -10.39 -5.19 -4.03
CA ARG A 272 -9.77 -4.10 -3.29
C ARG A 272 -8.30 -4.39 -3.00
N PHE A 273 -7.46 -3.40 -3.24
CA PHE A 273 -6.06 -3.43 -2.84
C PHE A 273 -5.74 -2.21 -1.97
N CYS A 274 -5.78 -2.37 -0.66
CA CYS A 274 -5.76 -1.27 0.31
C CYS A 274 -6.98 -0.36 0.14
N ASP A 275 -6.80 0.87 -0.31
CA ASP A 275 -7.82 1.89 -0.60
C ASP A 275 -8.25 1.95 -2.06
N ASP A 276 -7.47 1.38 -2.97
CA ASP A 276 -7.84 1.25 -4.39
C ASP A 276 -8.87 0.13 -4.59
N MET A 277 -9.97 0.42 -5.30
CA MET A 277 -10.98 -0.59 -5.65
C MET A 277 -11.36 -0.59 -7.11
N ILE A 278 -11.84 -1.74 -7.58
CA ILE A 278 -12.43 -1.95 -8.90
C ILE A 278 -13.67 -2.84 -8.79
N ILE A 279 -14.72 -2.47 -9.52
CA ILE A 279 -15.92 -3.29 -9.76
C ILE A 279 -16.01 -3.54 -11.25
N ILE A 280 -16.33 -4.78 -11.64
CA ILE A 280 -16.53 -5.20 -13.03
C ILE A 280 -17.84 -6.01 -13.09
N SER A 281 -18.70 -5.72 -14.06
CA SER A 281 -19.95 -6.46 -14.27
C SER A 281 -20.36 -6.47 -15.75
N PRO A 282 -21.02 -7.51 -16.24
CA PRO A 282 -21.68 -7.48 -17.54
C PRO A 282 -22.91 -6.57 -17.56
N SER A 283 -23.44 -6.19 -16.39
CA SER A 283 -24.58 -5.28 -16.24
C SER A 283 -24.13 -3.90 -15.75
N GLN A 284 -24.44 -2.85 -16.52
CA GLN A 284 -24.20 -1.47 -16.11
C GLN A 284 -25.02 -1.11 -14.86
N GLU A 285 -26.26 -1.61 -14.78
CA GLU A 285 -27.14 -1.37 -13.63
C GLU A 285 -26.56 -1.96 -12.33
N GLU A 286 -26.02 -3.18 -12.38
CA GLU A 286 -25.34 -3.81 -11.23
C GLU A 286 -24.08 -3.04 -10.82
N CYS A 287 -23.31 -2.54 -11.79
CA CYS A 287 -22.18 -1.65 -11.52
C CYS A 287 -22.61 -0.38 -10.79
N GLU A 288 -23.67 0.28 -11.25
CA GLU A 288 -24.18 1.50 -10.62
C GLU A 288 -24.74 1.23 -9.22
N LYS A 289 -25.56 0.20 -9.03
CA LYS A 289 -26.09 -0.19 -7.72
C LYS A 289 -24.97 -0.52 -6.73
N SER A 290 -23.99 -1.29 -7.15
CA SER A 290 -22.85 -1.65 -6.29
C SER A 290 -21.99 -0.43 -5.95
N LYS A 291 -21.79 0.50 -6.89
CA LYS A 291 -21.12 1.80 -6.65
C LYS A 291 -21.88 2.64 -5.62
N GLU A 292 -23.20 2.72 -5.72
CA GLU A 292 -24.02 3.46 -4.76
C GLU A 292 -23.92 2.87 -3.35
N VAL A 293 -24.00 1.54 -3.22
CA VAL A 293 -23.81 0.85 -1.93
C VAL A 293 -22.41 1.10 -1.39
N TYR A 294 -21.37 1.08 -2.25
CA TYR A 294 -20.01 1.40 -1.88
C TYR A 294 -19.89 2.82 -1.33
N ILE A 295 -20.35 3.84 -2.07
CA ILE A 295 -20.30 5.25 -1.67
C ILE A 295 -21.08 5.48 -0.36
N LYS A 296 -22.29 4.90 -0.25
CA LYS A 296 -23.10 4.99 0.97
C LYS A 296 -22.35 4.42 2.19
N THR A 297 -21.70 3.27 2.00
CA THR A 297 -20.96 2.62 3.09
C THR A 297 -19.71 3.40 3.46
N LEU A 298 -18.99 3.97 2.48
CA LEU A 298 -17.88 4.88 2.77
C LEU A 298 -18.33 6.10 3.57
N LYS A 299 -19.51 6.64 3.27
CA LYS A 299 -20.08 7.75 4.04
C LYS A 299 -20.39 7.36 5.48
N GLU A 300 -20.95 6.16 5.71
CA GLU A 300 -21.15 5.59 7.06
C GLU A 300 -19.82 5.47 7.82
N LEU A 301 -18.75 5.10 7.12
CA LEU A 301 -17.39 5.00 7.65
C LEU A 301 -16.64 6.33 7.71
N LYS A 302 -17.26 7.45 7.39
CA LYS A 302 -16.62 8.78 7.31
C LYS A 302 -15.37 8.83 6.44
N LEU A 303 -15.38 8.07 5.32
CA LEU A 303 -14.32 8.06 4.31
C LEU A 303 -14.72 8.85 3.07
N PHE A 304 -13.75 9.49 2.44
CA PHE A 304 -13.95 10.46 1.36
C PHE A 304 -13.50 9.87 0.01
N PRO A 305 -14.42 9.33 -0.83
CA PRO A 305 -14.06 8.96 -2.19
C PRO A 305 -13.72 10.21 -3.01
N HIS A 306 -12.80 10.09 -3.96
CA HIS A 306 -12.68 11.12 -4.97
C HIS A 306 -13.97 11.20 -5.80
N LEU A 307 -14.32 12.41 -6.25
CA LEU A 307 -15.53 12.64 -7.05
C LEU A 307 -15.53 11.73 -8.28
N PHE A 308 -16.63 11.02 -8.47
CA PHE A 308 -16.90 10.30 -9.71
C PHE A 308 -17.27 11.29 -10.81
N GLN A 309 -16.75 11.08 -11.99
CA GLN A 309 -17.13 11.87 -13.16
C GLN A 309 -18.57 11.56 -13.53
N LYS A 310 -19.36 12.59 -13.86
CA LYS A 310 -20.75 12.41 -14.32
C LYS A 310 -20.78 11.83 -15.73
N ASN A 311 -21.78 10.99 -16.03
CA ASN A 311 -21.92 10.38 -17.36
C ASN A 311 -22.09 11.42 -18.48
N GLU A 312 -22.77 12.53 -18.21
CA GLU A 312 -22.92 13.66 -19.15
C GLU A 312 -21.57 14.29 -19.53
N ASP A 313 -20.68 14.46 -18.55
CA ASP A 313 -19.33 14.95 -18.78
C ASP A 313 -18.49 13.96 -19.58
N LEU A 314 -18.79 12.68 -19.48
CA LEU A 314 -18.07 11.60 -20.16
C LEU A 314 -18.43 11.50 -21.65
N LEU A 315 -19.65 11.85 -22.07
CA LEU A 315 -20.01 11.94 -23.49
C LEU A 315 -19.23 13.07 -24.20
N ASN A 316 -18.98 14.16 -23.50
CA ASN A 316 -18.14 15.27 -23.99
C ASN A 316 -16.64 14.91 -24.00
N VAL A 317 -16.24 13.86 -23.29
CA VAL A 317 -14.82 13.41 -23.20
C VAL A 317 -14.30 12.94 -24.54
N LYS A 318 -15.13 12.24 -25.35
CA LYS A 318 -14.70 11.66 -26.64
C LYS A 318 -14.38 12.70 -27.69
N ASN A 319 -15.16 13.77 -27.74
CA ASN A 319 -15.03 14.80 -28.76
C ASN A 319 -13.90 15.78 -28.49
N ASN A 320 -13.28 15.71 -27.32
CA ASN A 320 -12.22 16.61 -26.92
C ASN A 320 -11.02 15.85 -26.30
N ARG A 321 -9.87 15.86 -26.99
CA ARG A 321 -8.62 15.20 -26.54
C ARG A 321 -8.16 15.64 -25.14
N LYS A 322 -8.51 16.85 -24.69
CA LYS A 322 -8.21 17.38 -23.37
C LYS A 322 -9.06 16.70 -22.30
N ASN A 323 -10.35 16.49 -22.57
CA ASN A 323 -11.29 15.83 -21.69
C ASN A 323 -10.98 14.33 -21.57
N TYR A 324 -10.59 13.66 -22.65
CA TYR A 324 -10.13 12.27 -22.63
C TYR A 324 -8.91 12.07 -21.73
N LYS A 325 -7.93 13.00 -21.79
CA LYS A 325 -6.80 12.99 -20.87
C LYS A 325 -7.21 13.25 -19.41
N ALA A 326 -8.20 14.10 -19.19
CA ALA A 326 -8.73 14.41 -17.86
C ALA A 326 -9.42 13.18 -17.25
N PHE A 327 -10.21 12.43 -18.02
CA PHE A 327 -10.81 11.16 -17.60
C PHE A 327 -9.74 10.17 -17.08
N TRP A 328 -8.69 9.92 -17.87
CA TRP A 328 -7.62 9.01 -17.45
C TRP A 328 -6.79 9.49 -16.26
N LYS A 329 -6.79 10.79 -15.99
CA LYS A 329 -6.19 11.37 -14.78
C LYS A 329 -7.12 11.32 -13.57
N GLY A 330 -8.42 11.16 -13.81
CA GLY A 330 -9.42 11.04 -12.75
C GLY A 330 -9.11 9.86 -11.84
N LYS A 331 -9.35 10.06 -10.56
CA LYS A 331 -9.04 9.07 -9.54
C LYS A 331 -10.18 8.08 -9.32
N SER A 332 -11.43 8.57 -9.42
CA SER A 332 -12.63 7.73 -9.41
C SER A 332 -13.34 7.84 -10.75
N LYS A 333 -13.76 6.70 -11.29
CA LYS A 333 -14.38 6.57 -12.59
C LYS A 333 -15.51 5.55 -12.52
N GLY A 334 -16.60 5.82 -13.20
CA GLY A 334 -17.68 4.86 -13.28
C GLY A 334 -19.00 5.46 -13.77
N SER A 335 -19.94 4.61 -14.26
CA SER A 335 -19.59 3.33 -14.87
C SER A 335 -19.24 3.56 -16.34
N TYR A 336 -18.24 2.89 -16.87
CA TYR A 336 -17.88 2.99 -18.28
C TYR A 336 -17.73 1.60 -18.90
N LEU A 337 -17.94 1.52 -20.21
CA LEU A 337 -17.84 0.28 -20.97
C LEU A 337 -16.37 -0.06 -21.24
N TRP A 338 -15.93 -1.25 -20.85
CA TRP A 338 -14.59 -1.77 -21.14
C TRP A 338 -14.59 -2.53 -22.48
N ALA A 339 -14.47 -1.79 -23.57
CA ALA A 339 -14.56 -2.32 -24.92
C ALA A 339 -13.64 -1.55 -25.87
N ARG A 340 -13.64 -1.95 -27.14
CA ARG A 340 -13.00 -1.19 -28.21
C ARG A 340 -13.62 0.23 -28.22
N GLU A 341 -12.75 1.22 -28.45
CA GLU A 341 -13.19 2.61 -28.57
C GLU A 341 -14.15 2.76 -29.75
N GLU A 342 -15.39 3.15 -29.45
CA GLU A 342 -16.45 3.42 -30.43
C GLU A 342 -16.91 4.87 -30.30
N ASN A 343 -17.21 5.55 -31.42
CA ASN A 343 -17.51 6.99 -31.42
C ASN A 343 -18.79 7.34 -30.64
N ASP A 344 -19.77 6.44 -30.61
CA ASP A 344 -21.09 6.72 -30.06
C ASP A 344 -21.34 6.14 -28.65
N LYS A 345 -20.35 5.44 -28.08
CA LYS A 345 -20.44 4.83 -26.76
C LYS A 345 -19.33 5.29 -25.84
N LEU A 346 -19.64 5.41 -24.55
CA LEU A 346 -18.67 5.66 -23.51
C LEU A 346 -17.81 4.44 -23.23
N SER A 347 -16.97 4.03 -24.19
CA SER A 347 -16.13 2.86 -24.13
C SER A 347 -14.66 3.24 -24.05
N PHE A 348 -13.92 2.56 -23.17
CA PHE A 348 -12.48 2.71 -23.01
C PHE A 348 -11.79 1.35 -23.15
N PRO A 349 -10.73 1.27 -23.96
CA PRO A 349 -10.10 -0.02 -24.24
C PRO A 349 -9.20 -0.55 -23.12
N TRP A 350 -8.83 0.28 -22.16
CA TRP A 350 -7.91 -0.08 -21.08
C TRP A 350 -8.49 0.24 -19.72
N ILE A 351 -8.21 -0.61 -18.73
CA ILE A 351 -8.37 -0.34 -17.30
C ILE A 351 -7.00 -0.27 -16.65
N GLY A 352 -6.85 0.54 -15.59
CA GLY A 352 -5.58 0.68 -14.88
C GLY A 352 -5.74 0.35 -13.40
N PHE A 353 -5.25 -0.81 -12.96
CA PHE A 353 -5.34 -1.25 -11.58
C PHE A 353 -4.00 -1.77 -11.06
N VAL A 354 -3.68 -1.47 -9.81
CA VAL A 354 -2.49 -1.94 -9.05
C VAL A 354 -1.17 -1.99 -9.84
N GLY A 355 -0.93 -0.97 -10.66
CA GLY A 355 0.32 -0.83 -11.41
C GLY A 355 0.32 -1.43 -12.81
N TYR A 356 -0.75 -2.11 -13.20
CA TYR A 356 -0.95 -2.68 -14.53
C TYR A 356 -2.01 -1.94 -15.33
N GLU A 357 -2.00 -2.13 -16.63
CA GLU A 357 -3.06 -1.78 -17.56
C GLU A 357 -3.48 -3.05 -18.30
N ILE A 358 -4.80 -3.30 -18.34
CA ILE A 358 -5.40 -4.47 -19.01
C ILE A 358 -6.34 -3.96 -20.09
N ASN A 359 -6.21 -4.43 -21.31
CA ASN A 359 -7.12 -4.04 -22.37
C ASN A 359 -8.37 -4.96 -22.42
N TYR A 360 -9.36 -4.53 -23.19
CA TYR A 360 -10.61 -5.27 -23.35
C TYR A 360 -10.45 -6.66 -23.99
N LYS A 361 -9.28 -6.97 -24.58
CA LYS A 361 -8.94 -8.32 -25.08
C LYS A 361 -8.22 -9.18 -24.03
N GLY A 362 -7.93 -8.64 -22.85
CA GLY A 362 -7.19 -9.33 -21.80
C GLY A 362 -5.67 -9.20 -21.90
N GLU A 363 -5.14 -8.33 -22.79
CA GLU A 363 -3.70 -8.08 -22.84
C GLU A 363 -3.25 -7.22 -21.67
N VAL A 364 -2.18 -7.63 -21.01
CA VAL A 364 -1.63 -6.98 -19.81
C VAL A 364 -0.31 -6.28 -20.14
N ARG A 365 -0.16 -5.04 -19.68
CA ARG A 365 1.09 -4.28 -19.71
C ARG A 365 1.35 -3.53 -18.42
N VAL A 366 2.58 -3.12 -18.19
CA VAL A 366 2.93 -2.24 -17.06
C VAL A 366 2.34 -0.85 -17.31
N ARG A 367 1.71 -0.27 -16.27
CA ARG A 367 1.21 1.10 -16.33
C ARG A 367 2.34 2.07 -16.67
N LYS A 368 2.14 2.92 -17.67
CA LYS A 368 3.18 3.85 -18.16
C LYS A 368 3.80 4.70 -17.04
N LYS A 369 2.97 5.17 -16.09
CA LYS A 369 3.45 5.95 -14.94
C LYS A 369 4.35 5.13 -14.01
N SER A 370 4.06 3.84 -13.83
CA SER A 370 4.90 2.92 -13.03
C SER A 370 6.25 2.68 -13.70
N LEU A 371 6.25 2.47 -15.02
CA LEU A 371 7.48 2.34 -15.80
C LEU A 371 8.36 3.59 -15.70
N GLN A 372 7.79 4.78 -15.89
CA GLN A 372 8.53 6.04 -15.77
C GLN A 372 9.13 6.25 -14.37
N LYS A 373 8.38 5.87 -13.33
CA LYS A 373 8.87 5.94 -11.95
C LYS A 373 10.06 5.01 -11.72
N GLU A 374 10.02 3.82 -12.31
CA GLU A 374 11.11 2.84 -12.20
C GLU A 374 12.37 3.30 -12.95
N LEU A 375 12.24 3.77 -14.18
CA LEU A 375 13.34 4.36 -14.94
C LEU A 375 14.01 5.54 -14.21
N LYS A 376 13.19 6.36 -13.53
CA LYS A 376 13.72 7.46 -12.72
C LYS A 376 14.52 6.95 -11.52
N LYS A 377 14.04 5.92 -10.83
CA LYS A 377 14.79 5.29 -9.73
C LYS A 377 16.15 4.77 -10.21
N GLN A 378 16.20 4.09 -11.36
CA GLN A 378 17.45 3.61 -11.95
C GLN A 378 18.44 4.77 -12.15
N ARG A 379 17.99 5.87 -12.76
CA ARG A 379 18.83 7.06 -12.94
C ARG A 379 19.34 7.64 -11.62
N THR A 380 18.45 7.76 -10.61
CA THR A 380 18.85 8.26 -9.28
C THR A 380 19.93 7.38 -8.65
N ILE A 381 19.81 6.04 -8.74
CA ILE A 381 20.81 5.12 -8.21
C ILE A 381 22.16 5.32 -8.91
N VAL A 382 22.17 5.47 -10.24
CA VAL A 382 23.40 5.73 -11.01
C VAL A 382 24.04 7.05 -10.60
N GLU A 383 23.23 8.11 -10.38
CA GLU A 383 23.74 9.40 -9.91
C GLU A 383 24.33 9.31 -8.48
N GLU A 384 23.69 8.56 -7.58
CA GLU A 384 24.19 8.28 -6.23
C GLU A 384 25.55 7.55 -6.28
N ILE A 385 25.70 6.55 -7.15
CA ILE A 385 26.97 5.84 -7.37
C ILE A 385 28.05 6.83 -7.84
N LYS A 386 27.74 7.64 -8.87
CA LYS A 386 28.69 8.64 -9.39
C LYS A 386 29.15 9.60 -8.28
N LYS A 387 28.21 10.13 -7.49
CA LYS A 387 28.53 11.02 -6.36
C LYS A 387 29.40 10.33 -5.30
N ALA A 388 29.10 9.09 -4.93
CA ALA A 388 29.89 8.33 -3.96
C ALA A 388 31.32 8.04 -4.47
N VAL A 389 31.46 7.73 -5.76
CA VAL A 389 32.76 7.52 -6.40
C VAL A 389 33.60 8.81 -6.41
N CYS A 390 32.99 9.95 -6.79
CA CYS A 390 33.69 11.25 -6.85
C CYS A 390 34.13 11.76 -5.48
N LYS A 391 33.40 11.44 -4.39
CA LYS A 391 33.70 11.93 -3.04
C LYS A 391 34.82 11.18 -2.29
N GLY A 392 35.44 10.16 -2.87
CA GLY A 392 36.59 9.45 -2.30
C GLY A 392 36.32 8.67 -0.99
N GLN A 393 35.09 8.43 -0.62
CA GLN A 393 34.69 7.71 0.62
C GLN A 393 35.08 6.22 0.54
N ARG A 394 36.17 5.83 1.22
CA ARG A 394 36.76 4.49 1.07
C ARG A 394 35.89 3.31 1.54
N CYS A 395 35.23 3.39 2.68
CA CYS A 395 34.51 2.23 3.27
C CYS A 395 33.06 2.08 2.77
N SER A 396 32.35 3.17 2.49
CA SER A 396 30.98 3.13 1.98
C SER A 396 30.89 2.86 0.48
N LYS A 397 32.00 3.03 -0.24
CA LYS A 397 32.06 2.97 -1.71
C LYS A 397 31.73 1.58 -2.27
N TYR A 398 32.34 0.53 -1.75
CA TYR A 398 32.08 -0.85 -2.21
C TYR A 398 30.69 -1.33 -1.82
N THR A 399 30.27 -1.11 -0.59
CA THR A 399 28.93 -1.51 -0.12
C THR A 399 27.82 -0.74 -0.87
N VAL A 400 28.03 0.56 -1.15
CA VAL A 400 27.08 1.37 -1.91
C VAL A 400 27.02 0.94 -3.36
N ILE A 401 28.16 0.66 -4.01
CA ILE A 401 28.23 0.17 -5.39
C ILE A 401 27.59 -1.21 -5.51
N GLU A 402 27.95 -2.14 -4.63
CA GLU A 402 27.39 -3.50 -4.64
C GLU A 402 25.86 -3.49 -4.39
N SER A 403 25.41 -2.74 -3.38
CA SER A 403 23.98 -2.54 -3.11
C SER A 403 23.25 -1.92 -4.32
N ALA A 404 23.86 -0.93 -4.96
CA ALA A 404 23.28 -0.28 -6.13
C ALA A 404 23.24 -1.22 -7.35
N ILE A 405 24.31 -2.00 -7.59
CA ILE A 405 24.34 -3.03 -8.64
C ILE A 405 23.25 -4.06 -8.40
N ASN A 406 23.09 -4.57 -7.17
CA ASN A 406 22.04 -5.52 -6.83
C ASN A 406 20.63 -4.93 -7.05
N ARG A 407 20.42 -3.65 -6.72
CA ARG A 407 19.16 -2.95 -6.97
C ARG A 407 18.89 -2.78 -8.47
N LEU A 408 19.90 -2.44 -9.27
CA LEU A 408 19.77 -2.31 -10.72
C LEU A 408 19.50 -3.67 -11.39
N ILE A 409 20.18 -4.72 -10.96
CA ILE A 409 19.92 -6.11 -11.43
C ILE A 409 18.49 -6.50 -11.11
N GLY A 410 17.98 -6.15 -9.91
CA GLY A 410 16.60 -6.42 -9.51
C GLY A 410 15.54 -5.68 -10.35
N MET A 411 15.91 -4.55 -10.96
CA MET A 411 15.05 -3.76 -11.85
C MET A 411 15.13 -4.20 -13.32
N SER A 412 16.18 -4.94 -13.70
CA SER A 412 16.43 -5.40 -15.06
C SER A 412 15.79 -6.78 -15.28
N VAL A 413 15.03 -6.93 -16.35
CA VAL A 413 14.34 -8.18 -16.67
C VAL A 413 15.19 -9.09 -17.53
N GLY A 414 15.75 -8.58 -18.61
CA GLY A 414 16.51 -9.36 -19.56
C GLY A 414 17.84 -9.83 -18.99
N ARG A 415 18.59 -8.96 -18.33
CA ARG A 415 19.86 -9.29 -17.68
C ARG A 415 19.70 -10.29 -16.55
N VAL A 416 18.69 -10.11 -15.71
CA VAL A 416 18.39 -11.04 -14.63
C VAL A 416 18.00 -12.40 -15.18
N LYS A 417 17.15 -12.46 -16.20
CA LYS A 417 16.76 -13.70 -16.86
C LYS A 417 17.94 -14.41 -17.52
N MET A 418 18.83 -13.67 -18.16
CA MET A 418 19.94 -14.23 -18.95
C MET A 418 21.08 -14.75 -18.07
N TYR A 419 21.40 -14.10 -16.94
CA TYR A 419 22.61 -14.42 -16.17
C TYR A 419 22.35 -14.91 -14.74
N ASN A 420 21.30 -14.46 -14.06
CA ASN A 420 21.11 -14.67 -12.62
C ASN A 420 19.66 -14.78 -12.15
N TYR A 421 18.71 -15.04 -13.05
CA TYR A 421 17.28 -14.96 -12.75
C TYR A 421 16.86 -15.73 -11.48
N ASP A 422 17.40 -16.94 -11.30
CA ASP A 422 17.05 -17.79 -10.16
C ASP A 422 17.81 -17.43 -8.88
N LYS A 423 18.91 -16.69 -9.00
CA LYS A 423 19.75 -16.26 -7.88
C LYS A 423 19.34 -14.89 -7.30
N VAL A 424 18.57 -14.10 -8.05
CA VAL A 424 18.10 -12.79 -7.57
C VAL A 424 16.86 -12.96 -6.69
N PRO A 425 16.86 -12.44 -5.45
CA PRO A 425 15.69 -12.51 -4.57
C PRO A 425 14.46 -11.89 -5.23
N ALA A 426 13.31 -12.55 -5.11
CA ALA A 426 12.05 -12.12 -5.75
C ALA A 426 11.58 -10.72 -5.32
N ASN A 427 11.99 -10.27 -4.11
CA ASN A 427 11.70 -8.93 -3.60
C ASN A 427 12.55 -7.82 -4.23
N LEU A 428 13.65 -8.18 -4.91
CA LEU A 428 14.55 -7.22 -5.58
C LEU A 428 14.29 -7.11 -7.07
N CYS A 429 13.50 -8.00 -7.67
CA CYS A 429 13.23 -7.97 -9.09
C CYS A 429 11.73 -8.05 -9.41
N TRP A 430 11.35 -7.55 -10.57
CA TRP A 430 9.98 -7.63 -11.09
C TRP A 430 9.63 -9.04 -11.63
N LYS A 431 10.38 -10.07 -11.19
CA LYS A 431 10.22 -11.46 -11.61
C LYS A 431 8.75 -11.91 -11.65
N ASN A 432 8.00 -11.62 -10.59
CA ASN A 432 6.60 -12.01 -10.52
C ASN A 432 5.71 -11.13 -11.41
N GLY A 433 6.02 -9.84 -11.55
CA GLY A 433 5.26 -8.91 -12.38
C GLY A 433 5.36 -9.20 -13.88
N PHE A 434 6.53 -9.66 -14.33
CA PHE A 434 6.74 -9.96 -15.74
C PHE A 434 6.06 -11.24 -16.22
N LYS A 435 5.73 -12.15 -15.33
CA LYS A 435 4.93 -13.34 -15.64
C LYS A 435 3.50 -12.99 -16.05
N GLU A 436 2.97 -11.88 -15.56
CA GLU A 436 1.61 -11.43 -15.82
C GLU A 436 1.50 -10.61 -17.13
N LEU A 437 2.63 -10.25 -17.75
CA LEU A 437 2.60 -9.46 -18.99
C LEU A 437 2.27 -10.33 -20.21
N THR A 438 1.40 -9.83 -21.06
CA THR A 438 1.20 -10.40 -22.38
C THR A 438 2.43 -10.12 -23.24
N LEU A 439 3.06 -11.18 -23.78
CA LEU A 439 4.26 -11.09 -24.62
C LEU A 439 3.92 -10.53 -26.00
N ASN A 440 3.65 -9.26 -26.09
CA ASN A 440 3.40 -8.52 -27.33
C ASN A 440 4.45 -7.42 -27.55
N LYS A 441 4.39 -6.75 -28.71
CA LYS A 441 5.33 -5.68 -29.09
C LYS A 441 5.42 -4.56 -28.04
N TYR A 442 4.34 -4.24 -27.33
CA TYR A 442 4.31 -3.17 -26.33
C TYR A 442 5.00 -3.57 -25.04
N SER A 443 4.66 -4.73 -24.47
CA SER A 443 5.28 -5.22 -23.24
C SER A 443 6.77 -5.51 -23.44
N LEU A 444 7.16 -6.08 -24.60
CA LEU A 444 8.58 -6.27 -24.96
C LEU A 444 9.34 -4.95 -25.07
N LYS A 445 8.71 -3.89 -25.58
CA LYS A 445 9.33 -2.55 -25.60
C LYS A 445 9.54 -2.02 -24.17
N GLN A 446 8.56 -2.17 -23.28
CA GLN A 446 8.67 -1.75 -21.88
C GLN A 446 9.80 -2.50 -21.15
N VAL A 447 9.92 -3.82 -21.38
CA VAL A 447 11.01 -4.63 -20.82
C VAL A 447 12.37 -4.13 -21.32
N LYS A 448 12.51 -3.88 -22.62
CA LYS A 448 13.75 -3.33 -23.21
C LYS A 448 14.12 -1.95 -22.66
N GLU A 449 13.12 -1.10 -22.37
CA GLU A 449 13.36 0.21 -21.74
C GLU A 449 13.89 0.10 -20.30
N LEU A 450 13.47 -0.92 -19.56
CA LEU A 450 13.97 -1.19 -18.20
C LEU A 450 15.38 -1.80 -18.20
N ASP A 451 15.74 -2.52 -19.25
CA ASP A 451 17.04 -3.18 -19.38
C ASP A 451 18.15 -2.25 -19.91
N ARG A 452 17.80 -1.14 -20.50
CA ARG A 452 18.75 -0.10 -20.98
C ARG A 452 19.23 0.79 -19.85
#